data_217e4205bc8c80382c4a0d124f732fa1
#
_entry.id   217e4205bc8c80382c4a0d124f732fa1
#
_cell.length_a   1.000
_cell.length_b   1.000
_cell.length_c   1.000
_cell.angle_alpha   90.00
_cell.angle_beta   90.00
_cell.angle_gamma   90.00
#
_symmetry.space_group_name_H-M   'P 1'
#
loop_
_entity.id
_entity.type
_entity.pdbx_description
1 polymer ?
#
loop_
_entity_poly.entity_id
_entity_poly.type
_entity_poly.pdbx_seq_one_letter_code
_entity_poly.pdbx_strand_id
1 'polypeptide(L)'
;MIVKGYRGKISVDEAITLADRGIYVFNALAVGCSEHLIYAYRKAKGYFERGENIASKMHIEIMLILTGRRQIKDALRLAGIDGAEEIAAISEKEFDLNLERDDSVLECKDKKIEYLGIDALVPGKECDAFFENSAMLHLHR
;
A
#
# COMPACT_ATOMS: atom_id res chain seq x y z
N MET A 1 -8.06 5.53 12.03
CA MET A 1 -7.50 4.91 10.82
C MET A 1 -8.12 3.54 10.63
N ILE A 2 -8.74 3.32 9.51
CA ILE A 2 -9.47 2.09 9.21
C ILE A 2 -8.82 1.39 8.04
N VAL A 3 -8.44 0.12 8.21
CA VAL A 3 -7.86 -0.73 7.17
C VAL A 3 -8.75 -1.94 6.97
N LYS A 4 -9.11 -2.23 5.74
CA LYS A 4 -9.96 -3.36 5.37
C LYS A 4 -9.39 -4.11 4.18
N GLY A 5 -9.59 -5.43 4.16
CA GLY A 5 -9.20 -6.28 3.05
C GLY A 5 -10.41 -6.79 2.29
N TYR A 6 -10.25 -6.97 0.99
CA TYR A 6 -11.33 -7.42 0.10
C TYR A 6 -10.79 -8.36 -0.98
N ARG A 7 -11.67 -9.21 -1.48
CA ARG A 7 -11.43 -9.98 -2.71
C ARG A 7 -12.35 -9.45 -3.80
N GLY A 8 -11.79 -9.29 -4.99
CA GLY A 8 -12.52 -8.78 -6.14
C GLY A 8 -11.65 -7.80 -6.93
N LYS A 9 -12.28 -7.16 -7.89
CA LYS A 9 -11.59 -6.25 -8.81
C LYS A 9 -12.17 -4.85 -8.72
N ILE A 10 -11.30 -3.85 -8.79
CA ILE A 10 -11.67 -2.45 -8.87
C ILE A 10 -11.00 -1.88 -10.11
N SER A 11 -11.73 -1.10 -10.89
CA SER A 11 -11.15 -0.39 -12.03
C SER A 11 -10.26 0.76 -11.55
N VAL A 12 -9.32 1.17 -12.41
CA VAL A 12 -8.46 2.32 -12.12
C VAL A 12 -9.31 3.58 -11.90
N ASP A 13 -10.37 3.76 -12.70
CA ASP A 13 -11.25 4.93 -12.55
C ASP A 13 -11.97 4.94 -11.21
N GLU A 14 -12.45 3.79 -10.75
CA GLU A 14 -13.05 3.68 -9.41
C GLU A 14 -12.05 4.00 -8.32
N ALA A 15 -10.82 3.52 -8.45
CA ALA A 15 -9.76 3.78 -7.48
C ALA A 15 -9.46 5.27 -7.37
N ILE A 16 -9.45 5.98 -8.50
CA ILE A 16 -9.23 7.43 -8.53
C ILE A 16 -10.39 8.15 -7.84
N THR A 17 -11.62 7.74 -8.12
CA THR A 17 -12.81 8.31 -7.49
C THR A 17 -12.78 8.10 -5.97
N LEU A 18 -12.40 6.91 -5.52
CA LEU A 18 -12.26 6.60 -4.10
C LEU A 18 -11.18 7.46 -3.45
N ALA A 19 -10.03 7.64 -4.13
CA ALA A 19 -8.94 8.48 -3.63
C ALA A 19 -9.39 9.94 -3.44
N ASP A 20 -10.23 10.46 -4.33
CA ASP A 20 -10.79 11.81 -4.18
C ASP A 20 -11.67 11.95 -2.93
N ARG A 21 -12.18 10.81 -2.45
CA ARG A 21 -12.99 10.75 -1.23
C ARG A 21 -12.17 10.37 0.02
N GLY A 22 -10.86 10.28 -0.12
CA GLY A 22 -9.97 9.89 0.98
C GLY A 22 -9.93 8.40 1.28
N ILE A 23 -10.37 7.56 0.34
CA ILE A 23 -10.31 6.11 0.44
C ILE A 23 -9.26 5.63 -0.54
N TYR A 24 -8.19 5.01 -0.04
CA TYR A 24 -7.07 4.59 -0.87
C TYR A 24 -7.04 3.07 -0.97
N VAL A 25 -6.99 2.54 -2.20
CA VAL A 25 -7.03 1.11 -2.47
C VAL A 25 -5.76 0.67 -3.20
N PHE A 26 -5.25 -0.50 -2.83
CA PHE A 26 -3.99 -1.02 -3.34
C PHE A 26 -4.08 -2.51 -3.58
N ASN A 27 -3.19 -3.02 -4.42
CA ASN A 27 -2.97 -4.46 -4.54
C ASN A 27 -2.44 -4.97 -3.20
N ALA A 28 -3.18 -5.86 -2.56
CA ALA A 28 -2.81 -6.38 -1.24
C ALA A 28 -1.47 -7.12 -1.24
N LEU A 29 -1.01 -7.60 -2.41
CA LEU A 29 0.31 -8.23 -2.51
C LEU A 29 1.45 -7.28 -2.16
N ALA A 30 1.24 -5.98 -2.31
CA ALA A 30 2.24 -4.95 -1.96
C ALA A 30 2.09 -4.47 -0.51
N VAL A 31 1.11 -4.97 0.22
CA VAL A 31 0.83 -4.57 1.60
C VAL A 31 1.17 -5.72 2.54
N GLY A 32 2.25 -5.60 3.29
CA GLY A 32 2.75 -6.67 4.16
C GLY A 32 1.78 -7.03 5.27
N CYS A 33 1.17 -6.04 5.88
CA CYS A 33 0.17 -6.18 6.94
C CYS A 33 -0.56 -4.85 7.13
N SER A 34 -1.58 -4.83 7.98
CA SER A 34 -2.33 -3.59 8.24
C SER A 34 -1.44 -2.46 8.73
N GLU A 35 -0.52 -2.76 9.64
CA GLU A 35 0.41 -1.77 10.21
C GLU A 35 1.34 -1.20 9.14
N HIS A 36 1.76 -2.01 8.17
CA HIS A 36 2.58 -1.55 7.05
C HIS A 36 1.83 -0.49 6.22
N LEU A 37 0.55 -0.73 5.96
CA LEU A 37 -0.28 0.22 5.22
C LEU A 37 -0.49 1.51 6.00
N ILE A 38 -0.76 1.40 7.31
CA ILE A 38 -0.91 2.58 8.18
C ILE A 38 0.39 3.40 8.21
N TYR A 39 1.52 2.72 8.33
CA TYR A 39 2.85 3.36 8.28
C TYR A 39 3.03 4.15 6.98
N ALA A 40 2.76 3.50 5.84
CA ALA A 40 2.91 4.13 4.53
C ALA A 40 2.01 5.36 4.38
N TYR A 41 0.77 5.26 4.83
CA TYR A 41 -0.18 6.37 4.81
C TYR A 41 0.34 7.55 5.64
N ARG A 42 0.77 7.29 6.87
CA ARG A 42 1.27 8.35 7.77
C ARG A 42 2.51 9.03 7.22
N LYS A 43 3.43 8.25 6.64
CA LYS A 43 4.64 8.81 6.02
C LYS A 43 4.29 9.68 4.82
N ALA A 44 3.39 9.21 3.95
CA ALA A 44 2.95 9.96 2.79
C ALA A 44 2.30 11.28 3.21
N LYS A 45 1.43 11.24 4.19
CA LYS A 45 0.76 12.43 4.71
C LYS A 45 1.78 13.44 5.25
N GLY A 46 2.77 12.97 6.01
CA GLY A 46 3.84 13.81 6.52
C GLY A 46 4.66 14.46 5.42
N TYR A 47 4.99 13.72 4.38
CA TYR A 47 5.73 14.26 3.23
C TYR A 47 4.94 15.35 2.52
N PHE A 48 3.64 15.14 2.29
CA PHE A 48 2.78 16.17 1.69
C PHE A 48 2.71 17.43 2.53
N GLU A 49 2.58 17.29 3.85
CA GLU A 49 2.51 18.42 4.76
C GLU A 49 3.80 19.25 4.77
N ARG A 50 4.96 18.61 4.54
CA ARG A 50 6.26 19.28 4.51
C ARG A 50 6.73 19.68 3.12
N GLY A 51 5.93 19.37 2.09
CA GLY A 51 6.34 19.62 0.71
C GLY A 51 7.49 18.73 0.23
N GLU A 52 7.66 17.55 0.83
CA GLU A 52 8.74 16.62 0.51
C GLU A 52 8.26 15.41 -0.32
N ASN A 53 7.01 15.45 -0.79
CA ASN A 53 6.44 14.36 -1.59
C ASN A 53 7.10 14.27 -2.96
N ILE A 54 7.27 13.04 -3.44
CA ILE A 54 7.79 12.75 -4.79
C ILE A 54 6.64 12.80 -5.79
N ALA A 55 5.51 12.15 -5.47
CA ALA A 55 4.33 12.12 -6.33
C ALA A 55 3.41 13.31 -6.05
N SER A 56 2.65 13.72 -7.07
CA SER A 56 1.67 14.80 -6.92
C SER A 56 0.34 14.33 -6.31
N LYS A 57 0.11 13.01 -6.29
CA LYS A 57 -1.12 12.42 -5.75
C LYS A 57 -0.82 11.57 -4.53
N MET A 58 -1.67 11.69 -3.50
CA MET A 58 -1.50 10.98 -2.24
C MET A 58 -1.43 9.46 -2.41
N HIS A 59 -2.33 8.87 -3.19
CA HIS A 59 -2.35 7.43 -3.37
C HIS A 59 -1.08 6.91 -4.05
N ILE A 60 -0.49 7.68 -4.95
CA ILE A 60 0.76 7.30 -5.62
C ILE A 60 1.94 7.42 -4.64
N GLU A 61 1.94 8.45 -3.80
CA GLU A 61 2.97 8.58 -2.76
C GLU A 61 2.93 7.39 -1.79
N ILE A 62 1.74 6.95 -1.40
CA ILE A 62 1.59 5.76 -0.57
C ILE A 62 2.17 4.52 -1.27
N MET A 63 1.94 4.37 -2.57
CA MET A 63 2.49 3.26 -3.35
C MET A 63 4.02 3.25 -3.35
N LEU A 64 4.65 4.41 -3.49
CA LEU A 64 6.12 4.53 -3.44
C LEU A 64 6.64 4.01 -2.10
N ILE A 65 6.00 4.39 -1.01
CA ILE A 65 6.43 3.98 0.32
C ILE A 65 6.17 2.49 0.54
N LEU A 66 4.98 1.99 0.17
CA LEU A 66 4.66 0.57 0.31
C LEU A 66 5.69 -0.32 -0.37
N THR A 67 6.08 0.05 -1.58
CA THR A 67 6.97 -0.77 -2.40
C THR A 67 8.45 -0.50 -2.16
N GLY A 68 8.78 0.63 -1.53
CA GLY A 68 10.16 1.08 -1.37
C GLY A 68 10.80 1.48 -2.70
N ARG A 69 9.98 1.74 -3.72
CA ARG A 69 10.46 2.11 -5.06
C ARG A 69 10.46 3.62 -5.21
N ARG A 70 11.44 4.13 -5.94
CA ARG A 70 11.60 5.58 -6.16
C ARG A 70 10.89 6.06 -7.41
N GLN A 71 10.61 5.15 -8.35
CA GLN A 71 9.97 5.48 -9.61
C GLN A 71 8.48 5.15 -9.55
N ILE A 72 7.66 6.12 -9.93
CA ILE A 72 6.20 5.99 -9.92
C ILE A 72 5.75 4.80 -10.78
N LYS A 73 6.39 4.59 -11.93
CA LYS A 73 6.07 3.48 -12.81
C LYS A 73 6.18 2.12 -12.11
N ASP A 74 7.26 1.92 -11.35
CA ASP A 74 7.48 0.66 -10.63
C ASP A 74 6.49 0.50 -9.48
N ALA A 75 6.22 1.58 -8.74
CA ALA A 75 5.26 1.56 -7.64
C ALA A 75 3.85 1.24 -8.14
N LEU A 76 3.43 1.85 -9.25
CA LEU A 76 2.13 1.57 -9.86
C LEU A 76 2.00 0.12 -10.31
N ARG A 77 3.05 -0.43 -10.90
CA ARG A 77 3.05 -1.82 -11.36
C ARG A 77 2.88 -2.80 -10.20
N LEU A 78 3.49 -2.52 -9.06
CA LEU A 78 3.48 -3.41 -7.90
C LEU A 78 2.27 -3.19 -6.99
N ALA A 79 1.93 -1.95 -6.69
CA ALA A 79 0.91 -1.61 -5.70
C ALA A 79 -0.40 -1.12 -6.30
N GLY A 80 -0.46 -0.85 -7.60
CA GLY A 80 -1.69 -0.43 -8.25
C GLY A 80 -2.71 -1.56 -8.33
N ILE A 81 -3.98 -1.20 -8.45
CA ILE A 81 -5.07 -2.18 -8.43
C ILE A 81 -5.34 -2.83 -9.79
N ASP A 82 -4.70 -2.37 -10.85
CA ASP A 82 -4.89 -2.94 -12.17
C ASP A 82 -4.47 -4.41 -12.17
N GLY A 83 -5.42 -5.29 -12.45
CA GLY A 83 -5.19 -6.74 -12.41
C GLY A 83 -5.17 -7.36 -11.02
N ALA A 84 -5.32 -6.58 -9.95
CA ALA A 84 -5.35 -7.10 -8.59
C ALA A 84 -6.66 -7.83 -8.30
N GLU A 85 -6.56 -8.94 -7.58
CA GLU A 85 -7.72 -9.73 -7.13
C GLU A 85 -7.89 -9.69 -5.62
N GLU A 86 -6.88 -9.22 -4.91
CA GLU A 86 -6.90 -8.99 -3.47
C GLU A 86 -6.60 -7.52 -3.24
N ILE A 87 -7.48 -6.84 -2.51
CA ILE A 87 -7.44 -5.39 -2.34
C ILE A 87 -7.25 -5.04 -0.88
N ALA A 88 -6.32 -4.13 -0.60
CA ALA A 88 -6.14 -3.52 0.71
C ALA A 88 -6.61 -2.08 0.62
N ALA A 89 -7.45 -1.64 1.55
CA ALA A 89 -8.01 -0.30 1.56
C ALA A 89 -7.79 0.38 2.90
N ILE A 90 -7.55 1.69 2.86
CA ILE A 90 -7.33 2.50 4.06
C ILE A 90 -8.04 3.85 3.93
N SER A 91 -8.60 4.32 5.04
CA SER A 91 -9.18 5.66 5.15
C SER A 91 -9.16 6.13 6.60
N GLU A 92 -9.19 7.43 6.82
CA GLU A 92 -9.38 8.00 8.15
C GLU A 92 -10.84 7.91 8.59
N LYS A 93 -11.76 7.74 7.64
CA LYS A 93 -13.21 7.67 7.88
C LYS A 93 -13.71 6.25 7.67
N GLU A 94 -14.86 5.93 8.28
CA GLU A 94 -15.53 4.66 8.01
C GLU A 94 -15.92 4.61 6.54
N PHE A 95 -15.70 3.46 5.92
CA PHE A 95 -16.02 3.24 4.51
C PHE A 95 -16.38 1.78 4.28
N ASP A 96 -17.03 1.51 3.17
CA ASP A 96 -17.25 0.15 2.70
C ASP A 96 -17.14 0.14 1.18
N LEU A 97 -16.62 -0.97 0.65
CA LEU A 97 -16.52 -1.20 -0.78
C LEU A 97 -17.51 -2.28 -1.17
N ASN A 98 -18.01 -2.20 -2.40
CA ASN A 98 -18.96 -3.20 -2.92
C ASN A 98 -18.20 -4.44 -3.41
N LEU A 99 -17.45 -5.06 -2.50
CA LEU A 99 -16.62 -6.24 -2.75
C LEU A 99 -16.76 -7.21 -1.58
N GLU A 100 -16.33 -8.45 -1.79
CA GLU A 100 -16.30 -9.46 -0.73
C GLU A 100 -15.25 -9.08 0.32
N ARG A 101 -15.68 -8.86 1.56
CA ARG A 101 -14.79 -8.54 2.67
C ARG A 101 -13.97 -9.76 3.06
N ASP A 102 -12.64 -9.62 3.08
CA ASP A 102 -11.74 -10.70 3.49
C ASP A 102 -10.42 -10.11 4.02
N ASP A 103 -10.34 -9.92 5.32
CA ASP A 103 -9.16 -9.34 5.94
C ASP A 103 -7.95 -10.28 5.94
N SER A 104 -8.12 -11.54 5.55
CA SER A 104 -6.97 -12.45 5.40
C SER A 104 -5.99 -11.99 4.31
N VAL A 105 -6.45 -11.16 3.37
CA VAL A 105 -5.56 -10.60 2.35
C VAL A 105 -4.54 -9.62 2.93
N LEU A 106 -4.77 -9.17 4.18
CA LEU A 106 -3.86 -8.27 4.89
C LEU A 106 -2.81 -9.03 5.71
N GLU A 107 -2.89 -10.35 5.77
CA GLU A 107 -1.94 -11.16 6.53
C GLU A 107 -0.57 -11.17 5.86
N CYS A 108 0.47 -11.22 6.69
CA CYS A 108 1.83 -11.32 6.23
C CYS A 108 2.07 -12.71 5.62
N LYS A 109 2.56 -12.77 4.39
CA LYS A 109 2.74 -14.03 3.65
C LYS A 109 4.04 -14.00 2.84
N ASP A 110 4.67 -15.15 2.69
CA ASP A 110 5.91 -15.28 1.91
C ASP A 110 5.72 -14.85 0.46
N LYS A 111 4.56 -15.10 -0.13
CA LYS A 111 4.28 -14.68 -1.52
C LYS A 111 4.42 -13.18 -1.72
N LYS A 112 4.15 -12.39 -0.67
CA LYS A 112 4.28 -10.92 -0.74
C LYS A 112 5.75 -10.50 -0.73
N ILE A 113 6.56 -11.20 0.04
CA ILE A 113 8.01 -10.97 0.10
C ILE A 113 8.62 -11.21 -1.28
N GLU A 114 8.27 -12.33 -1.91
CA GLU A 114 8.70 -12.65 -3.27
C GLU A 114 8.19 -11.61 -4.27
N TYR A 115 6.93 -11.25 -4.16
CA TYR A 115 6.29 -10.28 -5.07
C TYR A 115 7.03 -8.94 -5.10
N LEU A 116 7.42 -8.44 -3.92
CA LEU A 116 8.13 -7.16 -3.82
C LEU A 116 9.64 -7.28 -3.97
N GLY A 117 10.17 -8.49 -4.04
CA GLY A 117 11.62 -8.71 -4.15
C GLY A 117 12.39 -8.29 -2.91
N ILE A 118 11.80 -8.51 -1.74
CA ILE A 118 12.39 -8.14 -0.46
C ILE A 118 13.24 -9.29 0.08
N ASP A 119 14.44 -8.97 0.61
CA ASP A 119 15.25 -9.94 1.33
C ASP A 119 14.79 -10.01 2.79
N ALA A 120 14.15 -11.12 3.16
CA ALA A 120 13.74 -11.34 4.54
C ALA A 120 14.91 -11.94 5.32
N LEU A 121 15.60 -11.12 6.11
CA LEU A 121 16.81 -11.53 6.82
C LEU A 121 16.53 -12.24 8.14
N VAL A 122 15.34 -12.06 8.72
CA VAL A 122 15.02 -12.57 10.05
C VAL A 122 13.75 -13.43 10.00
N PRO A 123 13.87 -14.77 10.12
CA PRO A 123 12.70 -15.65 10.17
C PRO A 123 11.78 -15.29 11.34
N GLY A 124 10.46 -15.34 11.10
CA GLY A 124 9.45 -15.09 12.13
C GLY A 124 9.08 -13.63 12.34
N LYS A 125 9.68 -12.71 11.56
CA LYS A 125 9.37 -11.28 11.61
C LYS A 125 9.08 -10.73 10.22
N GLU A 126 8.25 -11.42 9.48
CA GLU A 126 7.99 -11.14 8.07
C GLU A 126 7.48 -9.71 7.85
N CYS A 127 6.61 -9.20 8.73
CA CYS A 127 6.10 -7.85 8.56
C CYS A 127 7.17 -6.78 8.75
N ASP A 128 8.18 -7.03 9.58
CA ASP A 128 9.30 -6.10 9.76
C ASP A 128 10.07 -5.88 8.46
N ALA A 129 10.18 -6.91 7.61
CA ALA A 129 10.86 -6.79 6.32
C ALA A 129 10.20 -5.73 5.43
N PHE A 130 8.88 -5.61 5.49
CA PHE A 130 8.15 -4.61 4.70
C PHE A 130 8.42 -3.20 5.21
N PHE A 131 8.50 -3.02 6.53
CA PHE A 131 8.86 -1.73 7.11
C PHE A 131 10.28 -1.32 6.74
N GLU A 132 11.23 -2.26 6.81
CA GLU A 132 12.61 -2.00 6.43
C GLU A 132 12.72 -1.61 4.96
N ASN A 133 12.01 -2.32 4.08
CA ASN A 133 11.99 -2.01 2.66
C ASN A 133 11.43 -0.62 2.39
N SER A 134 10.36 -0.24 3.07
CA SER A 134 9.76 1.09 2.94
C SER A 134 10.69 2.18 3.47
N ALA A 135 11.42 1.92 4.56
CA ALA A 135 12.35 2.86 5.15
C ALA A 135 13.53 3.16 4.24
N MET A 136 13.93 2.22 3.36
CA MET A 136 15.00 2.45 2.39
C MET A 136 14.67 3.62 1.44
N LEU A 137 13.41 3.79 1.09
CA LEU A 137 13.00 4.94 0.27
C LEU A 137 13.26 6.25 0.99
N HIS A 138 13.01 6.29 2.30
CA HIS A 138 13.23 7.49 3.11
C HIS A 138 14.71 7.91 3.09
N LEU A 139 15.63 6.96 3.15
CA LEU A 139 17.06 7.24 3.15
C LEU A 139 17.55 7.85 1.83
N HIS A 140 16.80 7.69 0.76
CA HIS A 140 17.19 8.15 -0.58
C HIS A 140 16.42 9.39 -1.04
N ARG A 141 15.62 9.99 -0.16
CA ARG A 141 14.96 11.25 -0.44
C ARG A 141 15.91 12.41 -0.23
#